data_54dbcd7b150b6c53398530398071002a
#
_entry.id   54dbcd7b150b6c53398530398071002a
#
_cell.length_a   1.000
_cell.length_b   1.000
_cell.length_c   1.000
_cell.angle_alpha   90.00
_cell.angle_beta   90.00
_cell.angle_gamma   90.00
#
_symmetry.space_group_name_H-M   'P 1'
#
loop_
_entity.id
_entity.type
_entity.pdbx_description
1 polymer ?
#
loop_
_entity_poly.entity_id
_entity_poly.type
_entity_poly.pdbx_seq_one_letter_code
_entity_poly.pdbx_strand_id
1 'polypeptide(L)'
;MHKHKQSQCKRKVKHRKNLMGLIIFCITVCIVFMFAYYQNLRKEISVRQEWLETVLTREKKWILENQGPEGEIYMNGSKAGDVNPYFACMAALGLLAETKNCPMTETEQKAVGRYLDWHTGVLLETDGKMGIYRKEGGELIYKEKADSEDGYLGMYLFLMGKYLEKTESTDLPESWKNGISLALKKIQSLMQDGITQVSEENTTVYLMDNLEVWKGPVSYTHLRAHET
;
A
#
# COMPACT_ATOMS: atom_id res chain seq x y z
N MET A 1 -1.69 -3.47 -83.61
CA MET A 1 -2.44 -3.35 -82.33
C MET A 1 -1.94 -4.29 -81.21
N HIS A 2 -1.50 -5.52 -81.47
CA HIS A 2 -1.12 -6.51 -80.44
C HIS A 2 0.13 -6.14 -79.64
N LYS A 3 1.19 -5.56 -80.22
CA LYS A 3 2.47 -5.21 -79.57
C LYS A 3 2.28 -4.05 -78.50
N HIS A 4 1.35 -3.14 -78.78
CA HIS A 4 1.12 -1.99 -77.83
C HIS A 4 0.40 -2.39 -76.54
N LYS A 5 -0.55 -3.36 -76.60
CA LYS A 5 -1.23 -3.94 -75.41
C LYS A 5 -0.27 -4.75 -74.51
N GLN A 6 0.66 -5.48 -75.11
CA GLN A 6 1.66 -6.27 -74.41
C GLN A 6 2.66 -5.36 -73.61
N SER A 7 3.07 -4.22 -74.21
CA SER A 7 3.96 -3.27 -73.56
C SER A 7 3.29 -2.58 -72.37
N GLN A 8 2.01 -2.21 -72.47
CA GLN A 8 1.24 -1.63 -71.38
C GLN A 8 1.00 -2.62 -70.22
N CYS A 9 0.76 -3.90 -70.52
CA CYS A 9 0.60 -4.95 -69.52
C CYS A 9 1.91 -5.17 -68.71
N LYS A 10 3.05 -5.22 -69.40
CA LYS A 10 4.37 -5.35 -68.73
C LYS A 10 4.70 -4.14 -67.84
N ARG A 11 4.35 -2.93 -68.22
CA ARG A 11 4.54 -1.72 -67.41
C ARG A 11 3.66 -1.74 -66.16
N LYS A 12 2.40 -2.14 -66.26
CA LYS A 12 1.50 -2.27 -65.08
C LYS A 12 1.99 -3.33 -64.09
N VAL A 13 2.49 -4.47 -64.56
CA VAL A 13 3.03 -5.52 -63.68
C VAL A 13 4.31 -5.06 -62.96
N LYS A 14 5.20 -4.33 -63.68
CA LYS A 14 6.41 -3.75 -63.08
C LYS A 14 6.09 -2.72 -62.02
N HIS A 15 5.10 -1.85 -62.28
CA HIS A 15 4.67 -0.83 -61.31
C HIS A 15 4.06 -1.45 -60.07
N ARG A 16 3.25 -2.52 -60.18
CA ARG A 16 2.69 -3.24 -59.03
C ARG A 16 3.78 -3.94 -58.20
N LYS A 17 4.81 -4.53 -58.82
CA LYS A 17 5.94 -5.13 -58.09
C LYS A 17 6.75 -4.09 -57.32
N ASN A 18 7.00 -2.92 -57.93
CA ASN A 18 7.72 -1.84 -57.25
C ASN A 18 6.90 -1.25 -56.08
N LEU A 19 5.58 -1.09 -56.27
CA LEU A 19 4.70 -0.62 -55.19
C LEU A 19 4.65 -1.62 -54.00
N MET A 20 4.57 -2.90 -54.31
CA MET A 20 4.58 -3.96 -53.28
C MET A 20 5.92 -4.01 -52.55
N GLY A 21 7.04 -3.83 -53.25
CA GLY A 21 8.38 -3.70 -52.61
C GLY A 21 8.48 -2.52 -51.67
N LEU A 22 7.92 -1.36 -52.08
CA LEU A 22 7.88 -0.15 -51.23
C LEU A 22 7.02 -0.37 -49.98
N ILE A 23 5.85 -0.98 -50.10
CA ILE A 23 4.98 -1.32 -48.97
C ILE A 23 5.70 -2.22 -47.97
N ILE A 24 6.34 -3.31 -48.47
CA ILE A 24 7.10 -4.24 -47.61
C ILE A 24 8.23 -3.47 -46.88
N PHE A 25 8.96 -2.64 -47.60
CA PHE A 25 10.03 -1.82 -47.00
C PHE A 25 9.48 -0.91 -45.88
N CYS A 26 8.39 -0.18 -46.11
CA CYS A 26 7.77 0.66 -45.10
C CYS A 26 7.31 -0.13 -43.87
N ILE A 27 6.69 -1.31 -44.07
CA ILE A 27 6.29 -2.20 -43.00
C ILE A 27 7.52 -2.66 -42.17
N THR A 28 8.59 -3.07 -42.83
CA THR A 28 9.82 -3.50 -42.14
C THR A 28 10.41 -2.35 -41.30
N VAL A 29 10.48 -1.15 -41.87
CA VAL A 29 10.96 0.04 -41.15
C VAL A 29 10.08 0.33 -39.93
N CYS A 30 8.76 0.28 -40.08
CA CYS A 30 7.83 0.47 -38.93
C CYS A 30 8.05 -0.60 -37.84
N ILE A 31 8.22 -1.86 -38.20
CA ILE A 31 8.49 -2.93 -37.22
C ILE A 31 9.80 -2.67 -36.48
N VAL A 32 10.87 -2.27 -37.18
CA VAL A 32 12.15 -1.94 -36.55
C VAL A 32 12.01 -0.77 -35.56
N PHE A 33 11.29 0.28 -35.95
CA PHE A 33 11.03 1.42 -35.06
C PHE A 33 10.20 1.03 -33.85
N MET A 34 9.13 0.24 -34.05
CA MET A 34 8.31 -0.25 -32.92
C MET A 34 9.14 -1.13 -31.97
N PHE A 35 10.00 -1.98 -32.50
CA PHE A 35 10.88 -2.81 -31.69
C PHE A 35 11.87 -1.99 -30.87
N ALA A 36 12.54 -1.00 -31.50
CA ALA A 36 13.43 -0.08 -30.80
C ALA A 36 12.72 0.72 -29.72
N TYR A 37 11.52 1.25 -30.01
CA TYR A 37 10.67 1.93 -29.02
C TYR A 37 10.32 1.02 -27.85
N TYR A 38 9.92 -0.22 -28.11
CA TYR A 38 9.59 -1.20 -27.08
C TYR A 38 10.80 -1.54 -26.19
N GLN A 39 11.99 -1.67 -26.77
CA GLN A 39 13.23 -1.89 -26.00
C GLN A 39 13.56 -0.71 -25.08
N ASN A 40 13.40 0.53 -25.58
CA ASN A 40 13.58 1.73 -24.76
C ASN A 40 12.58 1.78 -23.61
N LEU A 41 11.31 1.51 -23.87
CA LEU A 41 10.27 1.49 -22.84
C LEU A 41 10.57 0.44 -21.76
N ARG A 42 10.99 -0.76 -22.15
CA ARG A 42 11.41 -1.82 -21.21
C ARG A 42 12.58 -1.35 -20.34
N LYS A 43 13.56 -0.68 -20.92
CA LYS A 43 14.72 -0.16 -20.20
C LYS A 43 14.31 0.90 -19.17
N GLU A 44 13.44 1.83 -19.54
CA GLU A 44 12.91 2.84 -18.60
C GLU A 44 12.14 2.21 -17.44
N ILE A 45 11.29 1.21 -17.73
CA ILE A 45 10.54 0.49 -16.69
C ILE A 45 11.51 -0.22 -15.74
N SER A 46 12.53 -0.89 -16.27
CA SER A 46 13.53 -1.59 -15.45
C SER A 46 14.29 -0.64 -14.52
N VAL A 47 14.71 0.52 -15.02
CA VAL A 47 15.42 1.55 -14.21
C VAL A 47 14.50 2.10 -13.11
N ARG A 48 13.23 2.35 -13.42
CA ARG A 48 12.26 2.80 -12.41
C ARG A 48 11.99 1.73 -11.34
N GLN A 49 11.91 0.46 -11.73
CA GLN A 49 11.73 -0.64 -10.78
C GLN A 49 12.92 -0.76 -9.84
N GLU A 50 14.15 -0.74 -10.35
CA GLU A 50 15.37 -0.80 -9.54
C GLU A 50 15.45 0.38 -8.55
N TRP A 51 15.10 1.58 -9.01
CA TRP A 51 15.03 2.76 -8.14
C TRP A 51 13.99 2.58 -7.03
N LEU A 52 12.77 2.14 -7.35
CA LEU A 52 11.72 1.90 -6.37
C LEU A 52 12.10 0.84 -5.34
N GLU A 53 12.75 -0.24 -5.76
CA GLU A 53 13.24 -1.30 -4.86
C GLU A 53 14.35 -0.77 -3.92
N THR A 54 15.23 0.06 -4.44
CA THR A 54 16.27 0.73 -3.65
C THR A 54 15.65 1.65 -2.59
N VAL A 55 14.66 2.47 -2.98
CA VAL A 55 13.95 3.35 -2.06
C VAL A 55 13.20 2.53 -1.01
N LEU A 56 12.44 1.52 -1.44
CA LEU A 56 11.67 0.66 -0.54
C LEU A 56 12.58 0.00 0.51
N THR A 57 13.71 -0.57 0.09
CA THR A 57 14.67 -1.21 1.01
C THR A 57 15.23 -0.22 2.02
N ARG A 58 15.56 0.98 1.59
CA ARG A 58 16.10 2.04 2.46
C ARG A 58 15.05 2.51 3.47
N GLU A 59 13.82 2.76 3.03
CA GLU A 59 12.74 3.22 3.91
C GLU A 59 12.34 2.13 4.93
N LYS A 60 12.26 0.87 4.52
CA LYS A 60 12.04 -0.26 5.44
C LYS A 60 13.12 -0.34 6.52
N LYS A 61 14.39 -0.23 6.12
CA LYS A 61 15.50 -0.20 7.08
C LYS A 61 15.36 0.96 8.06
N TRP A 62 15.02 2.16 7.58
CA TRP A 62 14.83 3.34 8.42
C TRP A 62 13.69 3.12 9.43
N ILE A 63 12.55 2.54 9.01
CA ILE A 63 11.43 2.22 9.90
C ILE A 63 11.88 1.23 11.00
N LEU A 64 12.58 0.15 10.63
CA LEU A 64 13.09 -0.83 11.59
C LEU A 64 14.05 -0.22 12.61
N GLU A 65 14.93 0.69 12.17
CA GLU A 65 15.87 1.42 13.04
C GLU A 65 15.16 2.37 14.01
N ASN A 66 13.95 2.81 13.68
CA ASN A 66 13.13 3.73 14.49
C ASN A 66 12.03 3.04 15.28
N GLN A 67 11.95 1.72 15.26
CA GLN A 67 11.08 0.97 16.14
C GLN A 67 11.69 0.89 17.54
N GLY A 68 10.90 1.20 18.56
CA GLY A 68 11.30 1.08 19.95
C GLY A 68 11.20 -0.35 20.50
N PRO A 69 11.64 -0.57 21.74
CA PRO A 69 11.74 -1.90 22.33
C PRO A 69 10.37 -2.56 22.58
N GLU A 70 9.31 -1.79 22.81
CA GLU A 70 7.97 -2.30 23.05
C GLU A 70 7.18 -2.52 21.76
N GLY A 71 7.72 -2.09 20.61
CA GLY A 71 7.10 -2.21 19.30
C GLY A 71 6.62 -0.89 18.72
N GLU A 72 6.61 0.20 19.50
CA GLU A 72 6.25 1.54 19.06
C GLU A 72 7.13 2.01 17.90
N ILE A 73 6.56 2.74 16.93
CA ILE A 73 7.31 3.32 15.81
C ILE A 73 7.30 4.85 15.95
N TYR A 74 8.48 5.44 16.11
CA TYR A 74 8.65 6.87 16.30
C TYR A 74 8.54 7.64 14.98
N MET A 75 7.96 8.85 15.04
CA MET A 75 7.81 9.74 13.88
C MET A 75 9.13 10.30 13.37
N ASN A 76 10.14 10.35 14.21
CA ASN A 76 11.47 10.88 13.86
C ASN A 76 12.58 9.89 14.14
N GLY A 77 13.74 10.07 13.48
CA GLY A 77 14.86 9.14 13.48
C GLY A 77 15.65 9.02 14.78
N SER A 78 15.11 9.47 15.92
CA SER A 78 15.87 9.56 17.18
C SER A 78 15.52 8.48 18.21
N LYS A 79 14.52 7.64 17.99
CA LYS A 79 13.90 6.77 19.02
C LYS A 79 13.55 7.53 20.32
N ALA A 80 13.39 8.81 20.21
CA ALA A 80 13.07 9.73 21.29
C ALA A 80 12.22 10.83 20.68
N GLY A 81 10.94 10.70 20.70
CA GLY A 81 10.04 11.66 20.08
C GLY A 81 8.61 11.22 20.21
N ASP A 82 7.79 11.76 19.35
CA ASP A 82 6.38 11.45 19.36
C ASP A 82 6.11 10.15 18.60
N VAL A 83 5.20 9.36 19.11
CA VAL A 83 4.58 8.22 18.44
C VAL A 83 3.16 8.63 18.10
N ASN A 84 2.89 8.79 16.81
CA ASN A 84 1.54 8.98 16.31
C ASN A 84 1.07 7.64 15.71
N PRO A 85 0.08 6.96 16.32
CA PRO A 85 -0.35 5.63 15.90
C PRO A 85 -0.85 5.57 14.45
N TYR A 86 -1.45 6.64 13.94
CA TYR A 86 -1.90 6.72 12.55
C TYR A 86 -0.70 6.63 11.57
N PHE A 87 0.30 7.49 11.73
CA PHE A 87 1.50 7.44 10.89
C PHE A 87 2.35 6.20 11.13
N ALA A 88 2.36 5.68 12.36
CA ALA A 88 3.02 4.42 12.67
C ALA A 88 2.34 3.22 11.99
N CYS A 89 1.00 3.20 11.85
CA CYS A 89 0.30 2.22 11.00
C CYS A 89 0.73 2.32 9.54
N MET A 90 0.88 3.53 8.99
CA MET A 90 1.36 3.72 7.61
C MET A 90 2.79 3.21 7.45
N ALA A 91 3.68 3.47 8.41
CA ALA A 91 5.04 2.95 8.40
C ALA A 91 5.06 1.41 8.48
N ALA A 92 4.24 0.81 9.35
CA ALA A 92 4.09 -0.64 9.45
C ALA A 92 3.54 -1.27 8.17
N LEU A 93 2.58 -0.63 7.49
CA LEU A 93 2.13 -1.03 6.15
C LEU A 93 3.27 -0.97 5.12
N GLY A 94 4.16 0.01 5.23
CA GLY A 94 5.38 0.10 4.42
C GLY A 94 6.31 -1.10 4.62
N LEU A 95 6.42 -1.66 5.84
CA LEU A 95 7.17 -2.89 6.11
C LEU A 95 6.54 -4.12 5.44
N LEU A 96 5.20 -4.16 5.33
CA LEU A 96 4.48 -5.24 4.62
C LEU A 96 4.53 -5.11 3.09
N ALA A 97 4.95 -3.96 2.57
CA ALA A 97 5.06 -3.76 1.14
C ALA A 97 6.17 -4.65 0.55
N GLU A 98 5.90 -5.21 -0.61
CA GLU A 98 6.84 -6.10 -1.30
C GLU A 98 6.80 -5.92 -2.81
N THR A 99 7.91 -6.24 -3.44
CA THR A 99 8.04 -6.39 -4.88
C THR A 99 8.64 -7.76 -5.19
N LYS A 100 8.68 -8.14 -6.46
CA LYS A 100 9.29 -9.41 -6.89
C LYS A 100 10.74 -9.58 -6.40
N ASN A 101 11.50 -8.50 -6.32
CA ASN A 101 12.92 -8.54 -5.95
C ASN A 101 13.19 -8.01 -4.53
N CYS A 102 12.16 -7.50 -3.86
CA CYS A 102 12.22 -7.05 -2.47
C CYS A 102 11.01 -7.66 -1.71
N PRO A 103 11.06 -8.97 -1.41
CA PRO A 103 10.02 -9.64 -0.62
C PRO A 103 10.05 -9.16 0.82
N MET A 104 8.94 -9.34 1.52
CA MET A 104 8.88 -9.13 2.97
C MET A 104 9.80 -10.12 3.70
N THR A 105 10.61 -9.64 4.61
CA THR A 105 11.49 -10.45 5.45
C THR A 105 10.81 -10.86 6.75
N GLU A 106 11.30 -11.93 7.39
CA GLU A 106 10.84 -12.33 8.73
C GLU A 106 11.06 -11.23 9.78
N THR A 107 12.13 -10.46 9.66
CA THR A 107 12.41 -9.32 10.54
C THR A 107 11.35 -8.23 10.41
N GLU A 108 10.94 -7.89 9.19
CA GLU A 108 9.88 -6.92 8.92
C GLU A 108 8.52 -7.42 9.43
N GLN A 109 8.20 -8.68 9.18
CA GLN A 109 7.00 -9.33 9.70
C GLN A 109 6.92 -9.26 11.23
N LYS A 110 8.00 -9.66 11.93
CA LYS A 110 8.10 -9.58 13.39
C LYS A 110 8.00 -8.15 13.91
N ALA A 111 8.56 -7.19 13.19
CA ALA A 111 8.47 -5.78 13.56
C ALA A 111 7.02 -5.27 13.50
N VAL A 112 6.27 -5.64 12.46
CA VAL A 112 4.85 -5.30 12.37
C VAL A 112 4.04 -5.98 13.46
N GLY A 113 4.30 -7.26 13.76
CA GLY A 113 3.64 -7.98 14.86
C GLY A 113 3.83 -7.27 16.20
N ARG A 114 5.08 -6.89 16.55
CA ARG A 114 5.36 -6.12 17.78
C ARG A 114 4.64 -4.77 17.81
N TYR A 115 4.58 -4.08 16.67
CA TYR A 115 3.82 -2.82 16.60
C TYR A 115 2.32 -3.05 16.84
N LEU A 116 1.75 -4.11 16.28
CA LEU A 116 0.35 -4.49 16.53
C LEU A 116 0.09 -4.87 17.98
N ASP A 117 1.02 -5.56 18.64
CA ASP A 117 0.95 -5.85 20.09
C ASP A 117 0.91 -4.55 20.90
N TRP A 118 1.85 -3.64 20.64
CA TRP A 118 1.91 -2.34 21.30
C TRP A 118 0.63 -1.51 21.05
N HIS A 119 0.21 -1.38 19.79
CA HIS A 119 -0.97 -0.58 19.44
C HIS A 119 -2.24 -1.14 20.07
N THR A 120 -2.40 -2.48 20.04
CA THR A 120 -3.53 -3.16 20.67
C THR A 120 -3.53 -2.95 22.19
N GLY A 121 -2.35 -3.02 22.83
CA GLY A 121 -2.21 -2.74 24.26
C GLY A 121 -2.71 -1.34 24.61
N VAL A 122 -2.20 -0.33 23.91
CA VAL A 122 -2.63 1.07 24.09
C VAL A 122 -4.14 1.23 23.85
N LEU A 123 -4.66 0.63 22.78
CA LEU A 123 -6.10 0.71 22.46
C LEU A 123 -6.98 0.14 23.58
N LEU A 124 -6.58 -0.99 24.17
CA LEU A 124 -7.31 -1.63 25.25
C LEU A 124 -7.20 -0.84 26.57
N GLU A 125 -6.01 -0.33 26.92
CA GLU A 125 -5.77 0.48 28.12
C GLU A 125 -6.54 1.80 28.11
N THR A 126 -6.73 2.40 26.93
CA THR A 126 -7.42 3.68 26.77
C THR A 126 -8.92 3.54 26.48
N ASP A 127 -9.47 2.33 26.51
CA ASP A 127 -10.86 2.04 26.11
C ASP A 127 -11.19 2.60 24.71
N GLY A 128 -10.27 2.42 23.78
CA GLY A 128 -10.45 2.80 22.37
C GLY A 128 -10.14 4.27 22.05
N LYS A 129 -9.71 5.07 23.03
CA LYS A 129 -9.28 6.46 22.82
C LYS A 129 -7.84 6.46 22.36
N MET A 130 -7.61 6.99 21.18
CA MET A 130 -6.27 7.09 20.60
C MET A 130 -5.73 8.53 20.73
N GLY A 131 -4.41 8.63 20.73
CA GLY A 131 -3.74 9.93 20.83
C GLY A 131 -2.28 9.83 20.40
N ILE A 132 -1.56 10.93 20.55
CA ILE A 132 -0.13 11.01 20.32
C ILE A 132 0.59 10.76 21.65
N TYR A 133 1.64 9.97 21.61
CA TYR A 133 2.44 9.59 22.76
C TYR A 133 3.86 10.14 22.62
N ARG A 134 4.51 10.41 23.75
CA ARG A 134 5.92 10.81 23.80
C ARG A 134 6.67 9.93 24.79
N LYS A 135 7.89 9.56 24.46
CA LYS A 135 8.78 8.87 25.41
C LYS A 135 9.48 9.88 26.30
N GLU A 136 9.18 9.80 27.59
CA GLU A 136 9.80 10.64 28.64
C GLU A 136 10.25 9.72 29.78
N GLY A 137 11.51 9.84 30.22
CA GLY A 137 12.04 9.01 31.32
C GLY A 137 12.06 7.50 31.06
N GLY A 138 11.87 7.05 29.81
CA GLY A 138 11.78 5.65 29.43
C GLY A 138 10.34 5.14 29.27
N GLU A 139 9.34 5.91 29.69
CA GLU A 139 7.91 5.59 29.57
C GLU A 139 7.25 6.34 28.43
N LEU A 140 6.21 5.75 27.81
CA LEU A 140 5.37 6.39 26.82
C LEU A 140 4.24 7.13 27.53
N ILE A 141 4.28 8.46 27.44
CA ILE A 141 3.30 9.35 28.07
C ILE A 141 2.33 9.87 27.03
N TYR A 142 1.03 9.80 27.30
CA TYR A 142 -0.02 10.43 26.50
C TYR A 142 0.20 11.94 26.45
N LYS A 143 0.25 12.49 25.24
CA LYS A 143 0.54 13.90 25.00
C LYS A 143 -0.68 14.70 24.58
N GLU A 144 -1.38 14.20 23.57
CA GLU A 144 -2.55 14.87 23.02
C GLU A 144 -3.51 13.89 22.35
N LYS A 145 -4.79 14.29 22.23
CA LYS A 145 -5.84 13.52 21.57
C LYS A 145 -5.56 13.38 20.07
N ALA A 146 -5.97 12.26 19.50
CA ALA A 146 -6.03 12.11 18.05
C ALA A 146 -6.93 13.19 17.42
N ASP A 147 -6.53 13.69 16.28
CA ASP A 147 -7.31 14.63 15.48
C ASP A 147 -8.49 13.96 14.77
N SER A 148 -8.43 12.65 14.60
CA SER A 148 -9.46 11.81 13.95
C SER A 148 -9.48 10.41 14.58
N GLU A 149 -10.36 10.17 15.56
CA GLU A 149 -10.45 8.85 16.22
C GLU A 149 -10.89 7.76 15.26
N ASP A 150 -11.82 8.04 14.36
CA ASP A 150 -12.32 7.10 13.37
C ASP A 150 -11.22 6.71 12.36
N GLY A 151 -10.43 7.65 11.85
CA GLY A 151 -9.30 7.39 10.96
C GLY A 151 -8.22 6.52 11.63
N TYR A 152 -7.86 6.80 12.89
CA TYR A 152 -6.90 5.98 13.64
C TYR A 152 -7.37 4.54 13.82
N LEU A 153 -8.63 4.34 14.17
CA LEU A 153 -9.24 3.01 14.31
C LEU A 153 -9.35 2.28 12.97
N GLY A 154 -9.70 3.01 11.91
CA GLY A 154 -9.75 2.49 10.55
C GLY A 154 -8.39 1.97 10.08
N MET A 155 -7.33 2.76 10.31
CA MET A 155 -5.95 2.39 9.95
C MET A 155 -5.42 1.20 10.78
N TYR A 156 -5.77 1.11 12.07
CA TYR A 156 -5.44 -0.05 12.90
C TYR A 156 -6.05 -1.34 12.31
N LEU A 157 -7.34 -1.33 12.00
CA LEU A 157 -8.02 -2.49 11.43
C LEU A 157 -7.49 -2.85 10.03
N PHE A 158 -7.15 -1.84 9.23
CA PHE A 158 -6.57 -2.05 7.92
C PHE A 158 -5.18 -2.72 8.00
N LEU A 159 -4.31 -2.22 8.89
CA LEU A 159 -3.00 -2.81 9.13
C LEU A 159 -3.14 -4.26 9.64
N MET A 160 -4.03 -4.49 10.62
CA MET A 160 -4.30 -5.83 11.15
C MET A 160 -4.72 -6.80 10.03
N GLY A 161 -5.70 -6.38 9.20
CA GLY A 161 -6.14 -7.19 8.06
C GLY A 161 -4.99 -7.48 7.08
N LYS A 162 -4.17 -6.49 6.76
CA LYS A 162 -3.02 -6.68 5.85
C LYS A 162 -1.94 -7.58 6.44
N TYR A 163 -1.69 -7.48 7.74
CA TYR A 163 -0.73 -8.37 8.41
C TYR A 163 -1.21 -9.83 8.36
N LEU A 164 -2.47 -10.09 8.69
CA LEU A 164 -3.04 -11.43 8.66
C LEU A 164 -3.07 -12.02 7.25
N GLU A 165 -3.43 -11.23 6.24
CA GLU A 165 -3.36 -11.62 4.83
C GLU A 165 -1.94 -12.07 4.43
N LYS A 166 -0.92 -11.30 4.84
CA LYS A 166 0.48 -11.57 4.48
C LYS A 166 1.10 -12.73 5.24
N THR A 167 0.65 -12.97 6.45
CA THR A 167 1.20 -14.05 7.31
C THR A 167 0.42 -15.34 7.21
N GLU A 168 -0.74 -15.33 6.52
CA GLU A 168 -1.68 -16.47 6.46
C GLU A 168 -2.04 -17.00 7.85
N SER A 169 -2.02 -16.10 8.86
CA SER A 169 -2.26 -16.46 10.24
C SER A 169 -3.76 -16.56 10.51
N THR A 170 -4.20 -17.71 10.95
CA THR A 170 -5.60 -17.98 11.36
C THR A 170 -5.79 -17.93 12.86
N ASP A 171 -4.73 -18.12 13.64
CA ASP A 171 -4.77 -18.08 15.11
C ASP A 171 -4.32 -16.70 15.62
N LEU A 172 -5.30 -15.95 16.12
CA LEU A 172 -5.11 -14.59 16.64
C LEU A 172 -4.94 -14.64 18.17
N PRO A 173 -3.96 -13.91 18.71
CA PRO A 173 -3.90 -13.66 20.15
C PRO A 173 -5.22 -13.09 20.67
N GLU A 174 -5.61 -13.47 21.88
CA GLU A 174 -6.86 -13.00 22.48
C GLU A 174 -6.89 -11.48 22.65
N SER A 175 -5.75 -10.86 22.96
CA SER A 175 -5.59 -9.40 22.98
C SER A 175 -5.96 -8.75 21.65
N TRP A 176 -5.53 -9.33 20.53
CA TRP A 176 -5.86 -8.80 19.19
C TRP A 176 -7.34 -8.93 18.87
N LYS A 177 -7.99 -10.07 19.22
CA LYS A 177 -9.44 -10.24 19.08
C LYS A 177 -10.20 -9.17 19.85
N ASN A 178 -9.79 -8.91 21.08
CA ASN A 178 -10.37 -7.88 21.96
C ASN A 178 -10.15 -6.48 21.39
N GLY A 179 -8.94 -6.16 20.91
CA GLY A 179 -8.62 -4.88 20.26
C GLY A 179 -9.44 -4.64 19.00
N ILE A 180 -9.56 -5.64 18.13
CA ILE A 180 -10.41 -5.57 16.93
C ILE A 180 -11.87 -5.33 17.31
N SER A 181 -12.40 -6.09 18.29
CA SER A 181 -13.76 -5.95 18.76
C SER A 181 -14.04 -4.55 19.31
N LEU A 182 -13.10 -4.01 20.11
CA LEU A 182 -13.18 -2.67 20.65
C LEU A 182 -13.14 -1.61 19.54
N ALA A 183 -12.21 -1.71 18.60
CA ALA A 183 -12.11 -0.79 17.47
C ALA A 183 -13.40 -0.75 16.64
N LEU A 184 -13.96 -1.91 16.30
CA LEU A 184 -15.22 -2.01 15.57
C LEU A 184 -16.38 -1.38 16.35
N LYS A 185 -16.47 -1.65 17.67
CA LYS A 185 -17.49 -1.05 18.53
C LYS A 185 -17.38 0.46 18.59
N LYS A 186 -16.18 1.00 18.71
CA LYS A 186 -15.93 2.46 18.72
C LYS A 186 -16.28 3.09 17.38
N ILE A 187 -15.86 2.52 16.26
CA ILE A 187 -16.27 2.99 14.93
C ILE A 187 -17.80 3.01 14.81
N GLN A 188 -18.47 1.96 15.29
CA GLN A 188 -19.93 1.92 15.26
C GLN A 188 -20.57 3.02 16.12
N SER A 189 -20.00 3.39 17.27
CA SER A 189 -20.51 4.50 18.09
C SER A 189 -20.31 5.87 17.44
N LEU A 190 -19.29 6.04 16.58
CA LEU A 190 -19.06 7.25 15.82
C LEU A 190 -19.89 7.34 14.52
N MET A 191 -20.62 6.26 14.16
CA MET A 191 -21.35 6.20 12.90
C MET A 191 -22.72 6.86 13.02
N GLN A 192 -23.01 7.80 12.11
CA GLN A 192 -24.32 8.40 11.94
C GLN A 192 -24.69 8.34 10.45
N ASP A 193 -25.88 7.82 10.12
CA ASP A 193 -26.38 7.70 8.74
C ASP A 193 -25.42 6.97 7.78
N GLY A 194 -24.64 6.01 8.30
CA GLY A 194 -23.71 5.19 7.50
C GLY A 194 -22.33 5.82 7.25
N ILE A 195 -22.05 6.98 7.84
CA ILE A 195 -20.73 7.67 7.80
C ILE A 195 -20.24 7.91 9.22
N THR A 196 -18.92 7.96 9.40
CA THR A 196 -18.31 8.21 10.71
C THR A 196 -17.99 9.68 10.90
N GLN A 197 -18.07 10.11 12.14
CA GLN A 197 -17.61 11.40 12.63
C GLN A 197 -16.21 11.25 13.22
N VAL A 198 -15.44 12.31 13.19
CA VAL A 198 -14.06 12.39 13.70
C VAL A 198 -13.94 11.88 15.15
N SER A 199 -14.87 12.24 16.03
CA SER A 199 -14.95 11.76 17.41
C SER A 199 -16.33 12.04 18.01
N GLU A 200 -16.60 11.53 19.21
CA GLU A 200 -17.86 11.82 19.93
C GLU A 200 -18.07 13.33 20.19
N GLU A 201 -16.98 14.09 20.33
CA GLU A 201 -17.01 15.54 20.63
C GLU A 201 -16.95 16.40 19.36
N ASN A 202 -16.46 15.85 18.25
CA ASN A 202 -16.33 16.54 16.97
C ASN A 202 -17.10 15.79 15.88
N THR A 203 -18.26 16.30 15.54
CA THR A 203 -19.18 15.72 14.55
C THR A 203 -18.79 16.01 13.08
N THR A 204 -17.61 16.57 12.85
CA THR A 204 -17.09 16.77 11.49
C THR A 204 -16.91 15.41 10.82
N VAL A 205 -17.22 15.36 9.53
CA VAL A 205 -17.10 14.18 8.69
C VAL A 205 -16.07 14.46 7.60
N TYR A 206 -15.00 13.68 7.56
CA TYR A 206 -14.02 13.76 6.46
C TYR A 206 -14.16 12.55 5.54
N LEU A 207 -14.13 12.80 4.24
CA LEU A 207 -14.19 11.74 3.23
C LEU A 207 -13.01 10.76 3.38
N MET A 208 -11.82 11.27 3.68
CA MET A 208 -10.61 10.44 3.79
C MET A 208 -10.75 9.44 4.95
N ASP A 209 -11.15 9.92 6.12
CA ASP A 209 -11.35 9.08 7.32
C ASP A 209 -12.40 7.99 7.06
N ASN A 210 -13.50 8.34 6.42
CA ASN A 210 -14.54 7.38 6.04
C ASN A 210 -14.07 6.33 5.04
N LEU A 211 -13.16 6.67 4.11
CA LEU A 211 -12.53 5.69 3.22
C LEU A 211 -11.61 4.73 3.97
N GLU A 212 -10.88 5.22 4.97
CA GLU A 212 -10.01 4.41 5.85
C GLU A 212 -10.84 3.49 6.74
N VAL A 213 -11.90 4.01 7.35
CA VAL A 213 -12.86 3.23 8.13
C VAL A 213 -13.49 2.14 7.26
N TRP A 214 -13.93 2.46 6.03
CA TRP A 214 -14.47 1.45 5.13
C TRP A 214 -13.44 0.36 4.79
N LYS A 215 -12.20 0.74 4.56
CA LYS A 215 -11.11 -0.15 4.16
C LYS A 215 -10.69 -1.10 5.29
N GLY A 216 -10.67 -0.62 6.54
CA GLY A 216 -10.27 -1.39 7.71
C GLY A 216 -11.17 -2.62 7.95
N PRO A 217 -12.46 -2.46 8.25
CA PRO A 217 -13.38 -3.57 8.44
C PRO A 217 -13.48 -4.52 7.24
N VAL A 218 -13.48 -4.01 5.99
CA VAL A 218 -13.52 -4.83 4.78
C VAL A 218 -12.29 -5.74 4.69
N SER A 219 -11.10 -5.23 4.97
CA SER A 219 -9.87 -6.04 4.97
C SER A 219 -9.93 -7.18 5.99
N TYR A 220 -10.47 -6.91 7.18
CA TYR A 220 -10.62 -7.92 8.22
C TYR A 220 -11.73 -8.95 7.92
N THR A 221 -12.91 -8.50 7.45
CA THR A 221 -14.04 -9.40 7.15
C THR A 221 -13.77 -10.29 5.95
N HIS A 222 -12.97 -9.81 4.98
CA HIS A 222 -12.58 -10.61 3.81
C HIS A 222 -11.76 -11.84 4.20
N LEU A 223 -10.88 -11.70 5.19
CA LEU A 223 -10.11 -12.82 5.73
C LEU A 223 -10.98 -13.86 6.41
N ARG A 224 -11.95 -13.44 7.22
CA ARG A 224 -12.87 -14.38 7.91
C ARG A 224 -13.82 -15.12 6.96
N ALA A 225 -14.16 -14.55 5.82
CA ALA A 225 -14.99 -15.22 4.83
C ALA A 225 -14.30 -16.43 4.16
N HIS A 226 -12.98 -16.52 4.26
CA HIS A 226 -12.19 -17.66 3.76
C HIS A 226 -11.93 -18.75 4.82
N GLU A 227 -12.31 -18.51 6.09
CA GLU A 227 -12.17 -19.48 7.19
C GLU A 227 -13.39 -20.44 7.33
N THR A 228 -14.46 -20.22 6.55
CA THR A 228 -15.67 -21.06 6.52
C THR A 228 -15.75 -21.82 5.20
#